data_671873eaf452c8f50940e64c628db630
#
_entry.id   671873eaf452c8f50940e64c628db630
#
_cell.length_a   1.000
_cell.length_b   1.000
_cell.length_c   1.000
_cell.angle_alpha   90.00
_cell.angle_beta   90.00
_cell.angle_gamma   90.00
#
_symmetry.space_group_name_H-M   'P 1'
#
loop_
_entity.id
_entity.type
_entity.pdbx_description
1 polymer ?
#
loop_
_entity_poly.entity_id
_entity_poly.type
_entity_poly.pdbx_seq_one_letter_code
_entity_poly.pdbx_strand_id
1 'polypeptide(L)'
;MKIVLQHLTKKFPARGPVRGRKNREDVIAVNDFDFEIPDGKLIGLLGPSGCGKSTALNLICGLLKPTEGKIFFGEDDVTGLPPENRGVGMVFQNYALYPHLTVGKNIQFPLENLKGADKLSKEEMNKRVLEAAKLVQIDHLLERKPNELSGGQQQRVAIARALVKLP
;
A
#
# COMPACT_ATOMS: atom_id res chain seq x y z
N MET A 1 -1.08 16.13 -2.20
CA MET A 1 -1.30 15.74 -3.62
C MET A 1 -2.68 15.13 -3.77
N LYS A 2 -3.51 15.65 -4.68
CA LYS A 2 -4.85 15.15 -4.99
C LYS A 2 -4.75 13.79 -5.72
N ILE A 3 -5.67 12.85 -5.45
CA ILE A 3 -5.77 11.59 -6.22
C ILE A 3 -7.14 11.55 -6.89
N VAL A 4 -7.18 11.24 -8.19
CA VAL A 4 -8.42 11.18 -8.96
C VAL A 4 -8.51 9.82 -9.66
N LEU A 5 -9.65 9.16 -9.49
CA LEU A 5 -10.02 7.94 -10.20
C LEU A 5 -11.10 8.32 -11.22
N GLN A 6 -10.93 7.94 -12.47
CA GLN A 6 -11.86 8.23 -13.55
C GLN A 6 -12.30 6.94 -14.22
N HIS A 7 -13.62 6.67 -14.19
CA HIS A 7 -14.26 5.51 -14.83
C HIS A 7 -13.55 4.18 -14.51
N LEU A 8 -13.06 4.05 -13.25
CA LEU A 8 -12.18 2.95 -12.87
C LEU A 8 -12.96 1.64 -12.81
N THR A 9 -12.56 0.68 -13.64
CA THR A 9 -13.17 -0.64 -13.70
C THR A 9 -12.11 -1.74 -13.51
N LYS A 10 -12.44 -2.74 -12.71
CA LYS A 10 -11.62 -3.95 -12.56
C LYS A 10 -12.47 -5.20 -12.70
N LYS A 11 -12.19 -5.95 -13.76
CA LYS A 11 -12.75 -7.28 -14.03
C LYS A 11 -11.68 -8.34 -13.76
N PHE A 12 -12.06 -9.39 -13.07
CA PHE A 12 -11.24 -10.58 -12.90
C PHE A 12 -11.81 -11.69 -13.78
N PRO A 13 -11.01 -12.28 -14.69
CA PRO A 13 -11.49 -13.34 -15.56
C PRO A 13 -11.92 -14.57 -14.74
N ALA A 14 -13.00 -15.18 -15.16
CA ALA A 14 -13.46 -16.42 -14.55
C ALA A 14 -12.37 -17.49 -14.68
N ARG A 15 -11.89 -18.04 -13.56
CA ARG A 15 -10.86 -19.10 -13.58
C ARG A 15 -11.45 -20.43 -14.01
N GLY A 16 -10.95 -20.96 -15.14
CA GLY A 16 -10.99 -22.34 -15.61
C GLY A 16 -12.34 -23.07 -15.73
N PRO A 17 -12.43 -24.12 -16.55
CA PRO A 17 -13.63 -24.93 -16.64
C PRO A 17 -13.80 -25.77 -15.38
N VAL A 18 -14.87 -25.55 -14.61
CA VAL A 18 -15.37 -26.53 -13.66
C VAL A 18 -16.30 -27.47 -14.43
N ARG A 19 -16.05 -28.78 -14.35
CA ARG A 19 -16.84 -29.84 -14.97
C ARG A 19 -18.34 -29.53 -14.83
N GLY A 20 -19.03 -29.23 -15.95
CA GLY A 20 -20.49 -29.09 -16.00
C GLY A 20 -21.07 -27.67 -16.10
N ARG A 21 -20.27 -26.59 -16.13
CA ARG A 21 -20.77 -25.22 -16.37
C ARG A 21 -20.06 -24.56 -17.57
N LYS A 22 -20.81 -24.30 -18.63
CA LYS A 22 -20.28 -23.80 -19.91
C LYS A 22 -19.87 -22.33 -19.94
N ASN A 23 -20.37 -21.46 -19.07
CA ASN A 23 -19.99 -20.06 -19.02
C ASN A 23 -19.90 -19.57 -17.58
N ARG A 24 -18.73 -19.13 -17.15
CA ARG A 24 -18.58 -18.29 -15.97
C ARG A 24 -18.39 -16.85 -16.45
N GLU A 25 -19.16 -15.94 -15.93
CA GLU A 25 -19.00 -14.53 -16.18
C GLU A 25 -17.80 -14.00 -15.38
N ASP A 26 -17.10 -13.01 -15.92
CA ASP A 26 -16.04 -12.30 -15.21
C ASP A 26 -16.59 -11.64 -13.95
N VAL A 27 -15.79 -11.63 -12.90
CA VAL A 27 -16.16 -10.97 -11.65
C VAL A 27 -15.77 -9.51 -11.74
N ILE A 28 -16.76 -8.62 -11.77
CA ILE A 28 -16.54 -7.18 -11.71
C ILE A 28 -16.38 -6.78 -10.25
N ALA A 29 -15.16 -6.45 -9.83
CA ALA A 29 -14.85 -6.09 -8.45
C ALA A 29 -14.93 -4.58 -8.19
N VAL A 30 -14.71 -3.76 -9.23
CA VAL A 30 -14.92 -2.31 -9.26
C VAL A 30 -15.54 -2.01 -10.61
N ASN A 31 -16.59 -1.20 -10.65
CA ASN A 31 -17.34 -0.90 -11.86
C ASN A 31 -17.59 0.59 -12.01
N ASP A 32 -17.02 1.19 -13.06
CA ASP A 32 -17.20 2.58 -13.44
C ASP A 32 -17.12 3.55 -12.24
N PHE A 33 -16.03 3.44 -11.48
CA PHE A 33 -15.89 4.12 -10.20
C PHE A 33 -15.13 5.43 -10.37
N ASP A 34 -15.84 6.53 -10.16
CA ASP A 34 -15.30 7.88 -10.11
C ASP A 34 -15.12 8.31 -8.65
N PHE A 35 -13.93 8.77 -8.30
CA PHE A 35 -13.64 9.19 -6.94
C PHE A 35 -12.48 10.18 -6.87
N GLU A 36 -12.58 11.13 -5.96
CA GLU A 36 -11.53 12.10 -5.70
C GLU A 36 -11.12 12.08 -4.22
N ILE A 37 -9.82 12.00 -3.98
CA ILE A 37 -9.20 12.21 -2.66
C ILE A 37 -8.51 13.58 -2.72
N PRO A 38 -9.09 14.62 -2.08
CA PRO A 38 -8.49 15.95 -2.06
C PRO A 38 -7.14 15.96 -1.35
N ASP A 39 -6.28 16.90 -1.71
CA ASP A 39 -4.98 17.05 -1.07
C ASP A 39 -5.11 17.31 0.44
N GLY A 40 -4.24 16.66 1.22
CA GLY A 40 -4.19 16.81 2.67
C GLY A 40 -5.41 16.29 3.43
N LYS A 41 -6.32 15.54 2.78
CA LYS A 41 -7.51 14.99 3.43
C LYS A 41 -7.37 13.51 3.77
N LEU A 42 -7.95 13.12 4.90
CA LEU A 42 -8.15 11.72 5.28
C LEU A 42 -9.53 11.28 4.79
N ILE A 43 -9.56 10.21 3.99
CA ILE A 43 -10.80 9.65 3.45
C ILE A 43 -11.00 8.23 3.98
N GLY A 44 -12.19 7.96 4.51
CA GLY A 44 -12.63 6.62 4.90
C GLY A 44 -13.45 5.97 3.78
N LEU A 45 -12.99 4.79 3.32
CA LEU A 45 -13.73 3.98 2.35
C LEU A 45 -14.58 2.94 3.09
N LEU A 46 -15.89 3.18 3.18
CA LEU A 46 -16.84 2.34 3.92
C LEU A 46 -17.66 1.45 2.99
N GLY A 47 -18.08 0.31 3.49
CA GLY A 47 -18.94 -0.63 2.75
C GLY A 47 -18.83 -2.07 3.26
N PRO A 48 -19.75 -2.97 2.90
CA PRO A 48 -19.76 -4.37 3.32
C PRO A 48 -18.53 -5.12 2.84
N SER A 49 -18.29 -6.31 3.42
CA SER A 49 -17.23 -7.21 2.94
C SER A 49 -17.50 -7.61 1.47
N GLY A 50 -16.43 -7.63 0.67
CA GLY A 50 -16.54 -8.00 -0.75
C GLY A 50 -16.98 -6.87 -1.71
N CYS A 51 -17.30 -5.66 -1.24
CA CYS A 51 -17.72 -4.55 -2.12
C CYS A 51 -16.58 -3.84 -2.89
N GLY A 52 -15.39 -4.43 -2.96
CA GLY A 52 -14.29 -3.90 -3.79
C GLY A 52 -13.32 -2.92 -3.13
N LYS A 53 -13.45 -2.58 -1.84
CA LYS A 53 -12.56 -1.62 -1.14
C LYS A 53 -11.07 -1.95 -1.27
N SER A 54 -10.69 -3.19 -0.97
CA SER A 54 -9.30 -3.63 -1.08
C SER A 54 -8.83 -3.65 -2.54
N THR A 55 -9.73 -3.95 -3.48
CA THR A 55 -9.43 -3.88 -4.92
C THR A 55 -9.15 -2.46 -5.36
N ALA A 56 -9.97 -1.49 -4.93
CA ALA A 56 -9.75 -0.07 -5.21
C ALA A 56 -8.41 0.43 -4.64
N LEU A 57 -8.10 0.10 -3.39
CA LEU A 57 -6.80 0.44 -2.78
C LEU A 57 -5.62 -0.18 -3.54
N ASN A 58 -5.73 -1.46 -3.95
CA ASN A 58 -4.68 -2.12 -4.73
C ASN A 58 -4.50 -1.50 -6.13
N LEU A 59 -5.57 -0.99 -6.74
CA LEU A 59 -5.51 -0.25 -7.99
C LEU A 59 -4.80 1.10 -7.80
N ILE A 60 -5.15 1.85 -6.75
CA ILE A 60 -4.51 3.13 -6.41
C ILE A 60 -3.01 2.94 -6.16
N CYS A 61 -2.63 1.91 -5.40
CA CYS A 61 -1.23 1.62 -5.10
C CYS A 61 -0.45 0.99 -6.27
N GLY A 62 -1.11 0.61 -7.37
CA GLY A 62 -0.45 -0.01 -8.53
C GLY A 62 -0.16 -1.51 -8.40
N LEU A 63 -0.65 -2.15 -7.34
CA LEU A 63 -0.55 -3.61 -7.15
C LEU A 63 -1.47 -4.38 -8.11
N LEU A 64 -2.51 -3.73 -8.58
CA LEU A 64 -3.40 -4.22 -9.65
C LEU A 64 -3.46 -3.18 -10.77
N LYS A 65 -3.53 -3.66 -12.00
CA LYS A 65 -3.83 -2.81 -13.16
C LYS A 65 -5.35 -2.76 -13.37
N PRO A 66 -5.93 -1.59 -13.64
CA PRO A 66 -7.34 -1.48 -14.01
C PRO A 66 -7.60 -2.20 -15.34
N THR A 67 -8.83 -2.61 -15.57
CA THR A 67 -9.29 -3.11 -16.86
C THR A 67 -9.66 -1.94 -17.75
N GLU A 68 -10.28 -0.90 -17.17
CA GLU A 68 -10.69 0.34 -17.84
C GLU A 68 -10.53 1.50 -16.85
N GLY A 69 -10.47 2.72 -17.38
CA GLY A 69 -10.36 3.94 -16.59
C GLY A 69 -8.93 4.36 -16.29
N LYS A 70 -8.79 5.45 -15.55
CA LYS A 70 -7.52 6.10 -15.27
C LYS A 70 -7.36 6.49 -13.80
N ILE A 71 -6.11 6.61 -13.36
CA ILE A 71 -5.71 7.03 -12.02
C ILE A 71 -4.71 8.17 -12.16
N PHE A 72 -5.00 9.31 -11.51
CA PHE A 72 -4.13 10.47 -11.52
C PHE A 72 -3.64 10.81 -10.11
N PHE A 73 -2.38 11.18 -9.99
CA PHE A 73 -1.78 11.76 -8.81
C PHE A 73 -1.37 13.19 -9.14
N GLY A 74 -2.13 14.17 -8.63
CA GLY A 74 -2.06 15.53 -9.14
C GLY A 74 -2.47 15.57 -10.61
N GLU A 75 -1.56 16.04 -11.47
CA GLU A 75 -1.74 16.09 -12.93
C GLU A 75 -1.17 14.84 -13.64
N ASP A 76 -0.44 13.98 -12.93
CA ASP A 76 0.27 12.84 -13.52
C ASP A 76 -0.65 11.63 -13.68
N ASP A 77 -0.75 11.07 -14.89
CA ASP A 77 -1.39 9.78 -15.15
C ASP A 77 -0.48 8.64 -14.68
N VAL A 78 -0.83 8.03 -13.54
CA VAL A 78 -0.07 6.93 -12.93
C VAL A 78 -0.65 5.55 -13.22
N THR A 79 -1.65 5.45 -14.09
CA THR A 79 -2.40 4.22 -14.39
C THR A 79 -1.49 3.06 -14.74
N GLY A 80 -0.48 3.30 -15.59
CA GLY A 80 0.47 2.28 -16.04
C GLY A 80 1.69 2.10 -15.14
N LEU A 81 1.91 2.99 -14.14
CA LEU A 81 3.10 2.95 -13.30
C LEU A 81 3.04 1.80 -12.28
N PRO A 82 4.16 1.10 -12.05
CA PRO A 82 4.26 0.10 -11.00
C PRO A 82 4.27 0.76 -9.61
N PRO A 83 3.99 0.01 -8.52
CA PRO A 83 3.87 0.54 -7.16
C PRO A 83 5.08 1.37 -6.69
N GLU A 84 6.28 0.92 -7.00
CA GLU A 84 7.54 1.58 -6.63
C GLU A 84 7.71 2.98 -7.20
N ASN A 85 7.03 3.27 -8.31
CA ASN A 85 7.11 4.56 -9.01
C ASN A 85 5.93 5.50 -8.71
N ARG A 86 4.98 5.08 -7.84
CA ARG A 86 3.82 5.91 -7.49
C ARG A 86 4.02 6.79 -6.26
N GLY A 87 5.11 6.60 -5.51
CA GLY A 87 5.39 7.39 -4.31
C GLY A 87 4.37 7.22 -3.18
N VAL A 88 3.72 6.06 -3.07
CA VAL A 88 2.73 5.76 -2.04
C VAL A 88 3.24 4.74 -1.03
N GLY A 89 2.83 4.87 0.23
CA GLY A 89 3.00 3.84 1.25
C GLY A 89 1.71 3.07 1.46
N MET A 90 1.78 1.74 1.56
CA MET A 90 0.63 0.88 1.82
C MET A 90 0.83 0.06 3.09
N VAL A 91 -0.20 0.01 3.93
CA VAL A 91 -0.29 -0.88 5.08
C VAL A 91 -1.31 -1.97 4.76
N PHE A 92 -0.84 -3.23 4.72
CA PHE A 92 -1.69 -4.39 4.45
C PHE A 92 -2.49 -4.80 5.70
N GLN A 93 -3.62 -5.46 5.50
CA GLN A 93 -4.47 -5.94 6.59
C GLN A 93 -3.75 -6.94 7.53
N ASN A 94 -2.81 -7.73 7.01
CA ASN A 94 -1.97 -8.66 7.75
C ASN A 94 -0.62 -8.05 8.13
N TYR A 95 -0.49 -6.71 8.01
CA TYR A 95 0.71 -5.92 8.28
C TYR A 95 1.92 -6.27 7.39
N ALA A 96 2.01 -7.45 6.82
CA ALA A 96 3.08 -7.95 5.94
C ALA A 96 4.50 -7.65 6.48
N LEU A 97 4.73 -7.86 7.78
CA LEU A 97 6.04 -7.69 8.39
C LEU A 97 6.96 -8.87 8.04
N TYR A 98 8.24 -8.59 7.91
CA TYR A 98 9.26 -9.61 7.73
C TYR A 98 9.58 -10.27 9.07
N PRO A 99 9.19 -11.55 9.31
CA PRO A 99 9.24 -12.15 10.63
C PRO A 99 10.69 -12.41 11.14
N HIS A 100 11.63 -12.53 10.21
CA HIS A 100 13.05 -12.76 10.50
C HIS A 100 13.84 -11.47 10.82
N LEU A 101 13.26 -10.30 10.51
CA LEU A 101 13.87 -9.00 10.78
C LEU A 101 13.34 -8.39 12.08
N THR A 102 14.18 -7.60 12.76
CA THR A 102 13.73 -6.78 13.90
C THR A 102 12.77 -5.67 13.44
N VAL A 103 12.10 -5.00 14.39
CA VAL A 103 11.26 -3.82 14.14
C VAL A 103 12.05 -2.76 13.40
N GLY A 104 13.24 -2.40 13.90
CA GLY A 104 14.10 -1.40 13.26
C GLY A 104 14.44 -1.77 11.82
N LYS A 105 14.77 -3.04 11.55
CA LYS A 105 15.07 -3.54 10.21
C LYS A 105 13.85 -3.58 9.30
N ASN A 106 12.66 -3.90 9.83
CA ASN A 106 11.41 -3.81 9.07
C ASN A 106 11.14 -2.37 8.59
N ILE A 107 11.36 -1.37 9.47
CA ILE A 107 11.18 0.04 9.13
C ILE A 107 12.26 0.52 8.17
N GLN A 108 13.52 0.07 8.34
CA GLN A 108 14.67 0.47 7.51
C GLN A 108 14.57 -0.07 6.07
N PHE A 109 13.98 -1.26 5.87
CA PHE A 109 14.00 -1.99 4.60
C PHE A 109 13.62 -1.16 3.36
N PRO A 110 12.60 -0.29 3.37
CA PRO A 110 12.29 0.55 2.23
C PRO A 110 13.40 1.56 1.86
N LEU A 111 14.21 1.99 2.84
CA LEU A 111 15.31 2.93 2.62
C LEU A 111 16.53 2.26 1.99
N GLU A 112 16.76 0.97 2.27
CA GLU A 112 17.88 0.19 1.71
C GLU A 112 17.74 0.00 0.18
N ASN A 113 16.50 0.08 -0.34
CA ASN A 113 16.20 -0.07 -1.75
C ASN A 113 16.26 1.25 -2.55
N LEU A 114 16.58 2.37 -1.90
CA LEU A 114 16.77 3.64 -2.59
C LEU A 114 18.06 3.60 -3.42
N LYS A 115 18.00 4.14 -4.64
CA LYS A 115 19.09 4.10 -5.63
C LYS A 115 19.47 5.51 -6.10
N GLY A 116 20.67 5.64 -6.65
CA GLY A 116 21.12 6.90 -7.26
C GLY A 116 21.23 8.02 -6.26
N ALA A 117 20.69 9.18 -6.59
CA ALA A 117 20.72 10.38 -5.76
C ALA A 117 19.96 10.27 -4.43
N ASP A 118 18.98 9.34 -4.37
CA ASP A 118 18.16 9.13 -3.17
C ASP A 118 18.80 8.17 -2.16
N LYS A 119 19.97 7.60 -2.49
CA LYS A 119 20.67 6.67 -1.59
C LYS A 119 21.13 7.38 -0.33
N LEU A 120 20.68 6.88 0.81
CA LEU A 120 20.98 7.45 2.13
C LEU A 120 22.24 6.84 2.75
N SER A 121 22.94 7.61 3.57
CA SER A 121 23.96 7.09 4.47
C SER A 121 23.33 6.21 5.54
N LYS A 122 24.14 5.35 6.18
CA LYS A 122 23.67 4.51 7.30
C LYS A 122 23.18 5.35 8.49
N GLU A 123 23.82 6.46 8.74
CA GLU A 123 23.45 7.39 9.80
C GLU A 123 22.11 8.05 9.53
N GLU A 124 21.88 8.53 8.30
CA GLU A 124 20.61 9.13 7.90
C GLU A 124 19.47 8.10 7.91
N MET A 125 19.72 6.85 7.47
CA MET A 125 18.72 5.79 7.57
C MET A 125 18.32 5.52 9.02
N ASN A 126 19.30 5.40 9.93
CA ASN A 126 19.04 5.19 11.36
C ASN A 126 18.24 6.34 11.99
N LYS A 127 18.56 7.58 11.62
CA LYS A 127 17.82 8.78 12.06
C LYS A 127 16.36 8.71 11.61
N ARG A 128 16.08 8.47 10.33
CA ARG A 128 14.72 8.35 9.80
C ARG A 128 13.94 7.21 10.41
N VAL A 129 14.58 6.06 10.63
CA VAL A 129 13.97 4.92 11.33
C VAL A 129 13.52 5.29 12.73
N LEU A 130 14.40 5.98 13.50
CA LEU A 130 14.10 6.42 14.86
C LEU A 130 12.97 7.46 14.88
N GLU A 131 12.97 8.42 13.95
CA GLU A 131 11.91 9.43 13.82
C GLU A 131 10.56 8.79 13.49
N ALA A 132 10.53 7.87 12.51
CA ALA A 132 9.31 7.14 12.16
C ALA A 132 8.80 6.28 13.33
N ALA A 133 9.69 5.62 14.07
CA ALA A 133 9.32 4.82 15.23
C ALA A 133 8.76 5.67 16.38
N LYS A 134 9.35 6.84 16.66
CA LYS A 134 8.85 7.81 17.64
C LYS A 134 7.47 8.34 17.28
N LEU A 135 7.24 8.66 16.00
CA LEU A 135 5.96 9.16 15.52
C LEU A 135 4.80 8.23 15.87
N VAL A 136 5.02 6.92 15.85
CA VAL A 136 4.03 5.90 16.18
C VAL A 136 4.25 5.26 17.57
N GLN A 137 5.16 5.82 18.38
CA GLN A 137 5.42 5.42 19.78
C GLN A 137 5.87 3.97 19.95
N ILE A 138 6.82 3.51 19.13
CA ILE A 138 7.42 2.16 19.18
C ILE A 138 8.94 2.16 19.17
N ASP A 139 9.57 3.30 19.43
CA ASP A 139 11.02 3.46 19.45
C ASP A 139 11.72 2.53 20.50
N HIS A 140 11.03 2.20 21.57
CA HIS A 140 11.48 1.24 22.59
C HIS A 140 11.41 -0.23 22.14
N LEU A 141 10.87 -0.52 20.96
CA LEU A 141 10.68 -1.88 20.42
C LEU A 141 11.61 -2.22 19.24
N LEU A 142 12.54 -1.34 18.86
CA LEU A 142 13.34 -1.45 17.64
C LEU A 142 14.13 -2.76 17.52
N GLU A 143 14.55 -3.33 18.64
CA GLU A 143 15.35 -4.57 18.68
C GLU A 143 14.48 -5.84 18.75
N ARG A 144 13.17 -5.71 18.97
CA ARG A 144 12.25 -6.86 19.01
C ARG A 144 11.93 -7.38 17.61
N LYS A 145 11.47 -8.64 17.54
CA LYS A 145 10.94 -9.27 16.33
C LYS A 145 9.41 -9.19 16.30
N PRO A 146 8.77 -9.29 15.12
CA PRO A 146 7.32 -9.23 14.99
C PRO A 146 6.53 -10.21 15.86
N ASN A 147 7.05 -11.42 16.09
CA ASN A 147 6.41 -12.44 16.93
C ASN A 147 6.41 -12.10 18.44
N GLU A 148 7.18 -11.10 18.85
CA GLU A 148 7.23 -10.60 20.22
C GLU A 148 6.29 -9.41 20.47
N LEU A 149 5.48 -9.05 19.45
CA LEU A 149 4.63 -7.86 19.44
C LEU A 149 3.14 -8.22 19.47
N SER A 150 2.36 -7.40 20.15
CA SER A 150 0.91 -7.43 20.00
C SER A 150 0.47 -6.99 18.58
N GLY A 151 -0.76 -7.35 18.17
CA GLY A 151 -1.28 -6.95 16.86
C GLY A 151 -1.26 -5.43 16.63
N GLY A 152 -1.60 -4.63 17.66
CA GLY A 152 -1.54 -3.17 17.58
C GLY A 152 -0.11 -2.64 17.43
N GLN A 153 0.88 -3.28 18.06
CA GLN A 153 2.29 -2.93 17.88
C GLN A 153 2.78 -3.30 16.46
N GLN A 154 2.40 -4.48 15.95
CA GLN A 154 2.70 -4.87 14.57
C GLN A 154 2.11 -3.90 13.55
N GLN A 155 0.88 -3.43 13.77
CA GLN A 155 0.25 -2.40 12.95
C GLN A 155 1.06 -1.11 12.93
N ARG A 156 1.50 -0.63 14.11
CA ARG A 156 2.34 0.58 14.20
C ARG A 156 3.68 0.40 13.48
N VAL A 157 4.31 -0.77 13.54
CA VAL A 157 5.53 -1.07 12.76
C VAL A 157 5.24 -0.96 11.26
N ALA A 158 4.13 -1.50 10.78
CA ALA A 158 3.74 -1.41 9.37
C ALA A 158 3.47 0.04 8.93
N ILE A 159 2.86 0.85 9.81
CA ILE A 159 2.65 2.29 9.56
C ILE A 159 4.01 3.02 9.51
N ALA A 160 4.91 2.81 10.47
CA ALA A 160 6.23 3.41 10.46
C ALA A 160 7.02 3.06 9.20
N ARG A 161 6.96 1.78 8.75
CA ARG A 161 7.57 1.31 7.51
C ARG A 161 7.00 2.01 6.27
N ALA A 162 5.70 2.31 6.25
CA ALA A 162 5.09 3.05 5.15
C ALA A 162 5.51 4.54 5.15
N LEU A 163 5.64 5.14 6.33
CA LEU A 163 5.95 6.56 6.49
C LEU A 163 7.43 6.89 6.30
N VAL A 164 8.36 5.97 6.58
CA VAL A 164 9.81 6.24 6.60
C VAL A 164 10.37 6.76 5.27
N LYS A 165 9.73 6.45 4.13
CA LYS A 165 10.08 6.95 2.80
C LYS A 165 9.46 8.31 2.47
N LEU A 166 8.41 8.70 3.17
CA LEU A 166 7.73 9.97 2.90
C LEU A 166 8.62 11.12 3.38
N PRO A 167 8.71 12.21 2.60
CA PRO A 167 9.48 13.39 2.96
C PRO A 167 8.89 14.13 4.16
#